data_5ff0d1fddd106b0118106837bbddad9b
#
_entry.id   5ff0d1fddd106b0118106837bbddad9b
#
_cell.length_a   1.000
_cell.length_b   1.000
_cell.length_c   1.000
_cell.angle_alpha   90.00
_cell.angle_beta   90.00
_cell.angle_gamma   90.00
#
_symmetry.space_group_name_H-M   'P 1'
#
loop_
_entity.id
_entity.type
_entity.pdbx_description
1 polymer ?
#
loop_
_entity_poly.entity_id
_entity_poly.type
_entity_poly.pdbx_seq_one_letter_code
_entity_poly.pdbx_strand_id
1 'polypeptide(L)'
;MSERKIKVLVVDDSAFMRKALSMMLESDPEIEVVATARDGSEAIDKIKTLKPDIVTLDVEMPRMDGLTALKIIMKECPLPVLMVSSLTTEGAKVTLEALKLGAVDFIPKQLSYVSLDIVKIKDELIQKVKSIVNSKFIRRKIYKYEVESIRKEKFKPVKKEFELVAIGVSTGGPVALQEVLSKIPADFPVGIVIAQHMPPNFTRLLAERLNSISKIEVREASDGDVVRAKLALVAQGGRNLIFEKNGGDKIVRIVDFPDTLYKPSVDLMMSSASDVFGEKVLGVIMTGMGKDGLEGLRKVKEKGGYVIAQDEETSVVWGMPKAVVDAGLADSVLPLEKIGEAISRVVLKTGD
;
A
#
# COMPACT_ATOMS: atom_id res chain seq x y z
N MET A 1 28.63 14.12 14.42
CA MET A 1 28.61 14.13 12.95
C MET A 1 27.22 14.58 12.59
N SER A 2 27.06 15.66 11.82
CA SER A 2 25.72 16.12 11.35
C SER A 2 25.13 15.02 10.48
N GLU A 3 24.01 14.44 10.91
CA GLU A 3 23.28 13.47 10.08
C GLU A 3 22.88 14.16 8.78
N ARG A 4 23.11 13.49 7.65
CA ARG A 4 22.77 13.99 6.31
C ARG A 4 21.25 14.14 6.22
N LYS A 5 20.76 15.36 6.01
CA LYS A 5 19.35 15.63 5.80
C LYS A 5 18.84 15.03 4.49
N ILE A 6 17.59 14.60 4.50
CA ILE A 6 16.85 14.13 3.31
C ILE A 6 16.54 15.33 2.42
N LYS A 7 17.04 15.33 1.19
CA LYS A 7 16.85 16.41 0.21
C LYS A 7 15.57 16.18 -0.59
N VAL A 8 14.59 17.06 -0.46
CA VAL A 8 13.30 16.99 -1.15
C VAL A 8 13.19 18.10 -2.19
N LEU A 9 12.73 17.75 -3.40
CA LEU A 9 12.25 18.70 -4.40
C LEU A 9 10.72 18.71 -4.37
N VAL A 10 10.12 19.90 -4.17
CA VAL A 10 8.66 20.06 -4.16
C VAL A 10 8.20 20.63 -5.50
N VAL A 11 7.33 19.91 -6.21
CA VAL A 11 6.84 20.27 -7.56
C VAL A 11 5.33 20.37 -7.55
N ASP A 12 4.81 21.59 -7.80
CA ASP A 12 3.38 21.89 -7.85
C ASP A 12 3.20 23.24 -8.57
N ASP A 13 2.16 23.44 -9.37
CA ASP A 13 1.94 24.69 -10.10
C ASP A 13 1.47 25.82 -9.18
N SER A 14 0.77 25.50 -8.09
CA SER A 14 0.28 26.43 -7.08
C SER A 14 1.41 26.90 -6.17
N ALA A 15 1.71 28.19 -6.19
CA ALA A 15 2.69 28.80 -5.26
C ALA A 15 2.32 28.55 -3.79
N PHE A 16 1.02 28.54 -3.51
CA PHE A 16 0.50 28.23 -2.20
C PHE A 16 0.81 26.78 -1.76
N MET A 17 0.55 25.79 -2.63
CA MET A 17 0.83 24.39 -2.35
C MET A 17 2.33 24.14 -2.16
N ARG A 18 3.18 24.72 -3.04
CA ARG A 18 4.64 24.65 -2.86
C ARG A 18 5.07 25.14 -1.49
N LYS A 19 4.54 26.32 -1.06
CA LYS A 19 4.85 26.87 0.27
C LYS A 19 4.37 25.98 1.41
N ALA A 20 3.14 25.50 1.33
CA ALA A 20 2.54 24.65 2.37
C ALA A 20 3.30 23.31 2.53
N LEU A 21 3.55 22.61 1.41
CA LEU A 21 4.30 21.34 1.43
C LEU A 21 5.74 21.55 1.95
N SER A 22 6.40 22.64 1.53
CA SER A 22 7.75 22.96 2.03
C SER A 22 7.75 23.19 3.54
N MET A 23 6.81 23.99 4.06
CA MET A 23 6.71 24.24 5.50
C MET A 23 6.40 22.96 6.29
N MET A 24 5.54 22.09 5.77
CA MET A 24 5.26 20.80 6.40
C MET A 24 6.51 19.93 6.47
N LEU A 25 7.23 19.79 5.37
CA LEU A 25 8.44 18.98 5.28
C LEU A 25 9.57 19.52 6.17
N GLU A 26 9.83 20.83 6.11
CA GLU A 26 10.89 21.48 6.90
C GLU A 26 10.59 21.58 8.39
N SER A 27 9.36 21.22 8.82
CA SER A 27 9.06 21.08 10.25
C SER A 27 9.76 19.86 10.90
N ASP A 28 10.25 18.92 10.10
CA ASP A 28 11.11 17.81 10.54
C ASP A 28 12.58 18.17 10.33
N PRO A 29 13.41 18.14 11.39
CA PRO A 29 14.83 18.57 11.29
C PRO A 29 15.69 17.69 10.39
N GLU A 30 15.25 16.47 10.06
CA GLU A 30 15.97 15.56 9.16
C GLU A 30 15.67 15.83 7.67
N ILE A 31 14.73 16.74 7.35
CA ILE A 31 14.31 17.03 5.98
C ILE A 31 14.78 18.44 5.59
N GLU A 32 15.20 18.57 4.32
CA GLU A 32 15.56 19.84 3.68
C GLU A 32 14.88 19.94 2.33
N VAL A 33 14.08 20.98 2.10
CA VAL A 33 13.52 21.29 0.78
C VAL A 33 14.58 22.06 -0.02
N VAL A 34 15.33 21.35 -0.87
CA VAL A 34 16.46 21.94 -1.62
C VAL A 34 16.03 22.89 -2.74
N ALA A 35 14.83 22.72 -3.25
CA ALA A 35 14.20 23.62 -4.23
C ALA A 35 12.71 23.34 -4.37
N THR A 36 12.01 24.23 -5.07
CA THR A 36 10.65 24.02 -5.57
C THR A 36 10.61 24.20 -7.08
N ALA A 37 9.69 23.55 -7.79
CA ALA A 37 9.44 23.73 -9.21
C ALA A 37 7.94 23.92 -9.49
N ARG A 38 7.60 24.63 -10.58
CA ARG A 38 6.21 24.97 -10.94
C ARG A 38 5.62 24.13 -12.07
N ASP A 39 6.42 23.27 -12.68
CA ASP A 39 6.03 22.33 -13.73
C ASP A 39 7.07 21.23 -13.91
N GLY A 40 6.74 20.24 -14.75
CA GLY A 40 7.60 19.09 -14.99
C GLY A 40 8.93 19.43 -15.64
N SER A 41 9.01 20.46 -16.50
CA SER A 41 10.25 20.83 -17.17
C SER A 41 11.26 21.39 -16.16
N GLU A 42 10.82 22.36 -15.34
CA GLU A 42 11.64 22.93 -14.28
C GLU A 42 12.06 21.86 -13.25
N ALA A 43 11.17 20.89 -12.96
CA ALA A 43 11.48 19.78 -12.07
C ALA A 43 12.64 18.93 -12.61
N ILE A 44 12.62 18.54 -13.88
CA ILE A 44 13.65 17.70 -14.51
C ILE A 44 15.01 18.40 -14.47
N ASP A 45 15.07 19.68 -14.79
CA ASP A 45 16.32 20.47 -14.75
C ASP A 45 16.90 20.54 -13.33
N LYS A 46 16.03 20.74 -12.32
CA LYS A 46 16.43 20.78 -10.91
C LYS A 46 16.85 19.42 -10.39
N ILE A 47 16.21 18.33 -10.81
CA ILE A 47 16.61 16.97 -10.46
C ILE A 47 18.03 16.69 -10.94
N LYS A 48 18.33 17.00 -12.20
CA LYS A 48 19.66 16.78 -12.81
C LYS A 48 20.75 17.57 -12.09
N THR A 49 20.44 18.80 -11.65
CA THR A 49 21.40 19.72 -11.04
C THR A 49 21.59 19.47 -9.54
N LEU A 50 20.48 19.35 -8.79
CA LEU A 50 20.49 19.33 -7.32
C LEU A 50 20.54 17.90 -6.73
N LYS A 51 20.16 16.88 -7.53
CA LYS A 51 20.14 15.47 -7.15
C LYS A 51 19.41 15.24 -5.81
N PRO A 52 18.11 15.57 -5.71
CA PRO A 52 17.32 15.32 -4.51
C PRO A 52 17.22 13.83 -4.22
N ASP A 53 16.94 13.47 -2.96
CA ASP A 53 16.71 12.07 -2.55
C ASP A 53 15.30 11.59 -2.91
N ILE A 54 14.33 12.53 -3.01
CA ILE A 54 12.93 12.27 -3.36
C ILE A 54 12.29 13.53 -3.97
N VAL A 55 11.28 13.31 -4.81
CA VAL A 55 10.43 14.37 -5.38
C VAL A 55 9.01 14.20 -4.92
N THR A 56 8.35 15.27 -4.44
CA THR A 56 6.90 15.35 -4.40
C THR A 56 6.42 15.99 -5.70
N LEU A 57 5.53 15.32 -6.43
CA LEU A 57 5.16 15.70 -7.80
C LEU A 57 3.64 15.80 -7.94
N ASP A 58 3.17 17.00 -8.23
CA ASP A 58 1.77 17.22 -8.59
C ASP A 58 1.42 16.52 -9.90
N VAL A 59 0.16 16.09 -10.00
CA VAL A 59 -0.41 15.47 -11.19
C VAL A 59 -0.72 16.52 -12.27
N GLU A 60 -1.42 17.59 -11.88
CA GLU A 60 -1.97 18.59 -12.79
C GLU A 60 -1.11 19.85 -12.80
N MET A 61 -0.33 20.06 -13.88
CA MET A 61 0.51 21.23 -14.03
C MET A 61 0.51 21.75 -15.48
N PRO A 62 0.68 23.06 -15.70
CA PRO A 62 0.79 23.62 -17.05
C PRO A 62 2.10 23.20 -17.72
N ARG A 63 2.18 23.32 -19.05
CA ARG A 63 3.33 23.03 -19.92
C ARG A 63 3.75 21.56 -19.94
N MET A 64 4.10 20.99 -18.79
CA MET A 64 4.41 19.56 -18.62
C MET A 64 3.73 19.07 -17.36
N ASP A 65 2.74 18.19 -17.52
CA ASP A 65 2.02 17.54 -16.43
C ASP A 65 2.89 16.55 -15.66
N GLY A 66 2.42 16.16 -14.47
CA GLY A 66 3.18 15.27 -13.59
C GLY A 66 3.38 13.86 -14.17
N LEU A 67 2.45 13.36 -14.99
CA LEU A 67 2.58 12.02 -15.57
C LEU A 67 3.66 11.98 -16.65
N THR A 68 3.71 13.03 -17.49
CA THR A 68 4.75 13.22 -18.50
C THR A 68 6.11 13.42 -17.85
N ALA A 69 6.19 14.27 -16.80
CA ALA A 69 7.41 14.47 -16.03
C ALA A 69 7.88 13.15 -15.38
N LEU A 70 6.99 12.38 -14.76
CA LEU A 70 7.31 11.09 -14.16
C LEU A 70 7.92 10.11 -15.18
N LYS A 71 7.36 10.01 -16.39
CA LYS A 71 7.91 9.13 -17.45
C LYS A 71 9.36 9.50 -17.80
N ILE A 72 9.64 10.79 -17.90
CA ILE A 72 10.99 11.28 -18.20
C ILE A 72 11.92 11.02 -17.00
N ILE A 73 11.48 11.33 -15.77
CA ILE A 73 12.26 11.10 -14.55
C ILE A 73 12.64 9.62 -14.44
N MET A 74 11.69 8.70 -14.60
CA MET A 74 11.97 7.26 -14.49
C MET A 74 12.91 6.74 -15.57
N LYS A 75 12.94 7.37 -16.74
CA LYS A 75 13.80 6.98 -17.85
C LYS A 75 15.21 7.57 -17.77
N GLU A 76 15.32 8.87 -17.44
CA GLU A 76 16.58 9.63 -17.57
C GLU A 76 17.33 9.86 -16.26
N CYS A 77 16.60 10.02 -15.16
CA CYS A 77 17.17 10.34 -13.85
C CYS A 77 16.33 9.69 -12.73
N PRO A 78 16.25 8.33 -12.70
CA PRO A 78 15.35 7.63 -11.81
C PRO A 78 15.65 7.93 -10.34
N LEU A 79 14.61 8.34 -9.61
CA LEU A 79 14.62 8.58 -8.16
C LEU A 79 13.20 8.36 -7.60
N PRO A 80 13.04 8.26 -6.27
CA PRO A 80 11.72 8.12 -5.67
C PRO A 80 10.82 9.31 -5.99
N VAL A 81 9.60 9.05 -6.47
CA VAL A 81 8.57 10.07 -6.69
C VAL A 81 7.34 9.74 -5.86
N LEU A 82 6.93 10.70 -5.03
CA LEU A 82 5.69 10.69 -4.27
C LEU A 82 4.70 11.63 -4.97
N MET A 83 3.61 11.09 -5.52
CA MET A 83 2.62 11.92 -6.20
C MET A 83 1.81 12.75 -5.19
N VAL A 84 1.43 13.96 -5.57
CA VAL A 84 0.47 14.79 -4.83
C VAL A 84 -0.75 14.95 -5.72
N SER A 85 -1.92 14.47 -5.28
CA SER A 85 -3.07 14.30 -6.16
C SER A 85 -4.37 14.80 -5.57
N SER A 86 -5.25 15.35 -6.41
CA SER A 86 -6.62 15.67 -6.02
C SER A 86 -7.43 14.41 -5.70
N LEU A 87 -8.46 14.54 -4.82
CA LEU A 87 -9.36 13.44 -4.45
C LEU A 87 -10.48 13.20 -5.47
N THR A 88 -10.43 13.82 -6.62
CA THR A 88 -11.39 13.60 -7.69
C THR A 88 -11.24 12.21 -8.30
N THR A 89 -12.28 11.71 -8.93
CA THR A 89 -12.22 10.43 -9.66
C THR A 89 -11.17 10.47 -10.78
N GLU A 90 -11.03 11.62 -11.46
CA GLU A 90 -10.01 11.80 -12.51
C GLU A 90 -8.60 11.78 -11.91
N GLY A 91 -8.36 12.53 -10.83
CA GLY A 91 -7.08 12.51 -10.11
C GLY A 91 -6.71 11.11 -9.64
N ALA A 92 -7.68 10.32 -9.16
CA ALA A 92 -7.46 8.93 -8.75
C ALA A 92 -7.02 8.03 -9.92
N LYS A 93 -7.62 8.18 -11.12
CA LYS A 93 -7.20 7.42 -12.32
C LYS A 93 -5.75 7.74 -12.70
N VAL A 94 -5.42 9.02 -12.78
CA VAL A 94 -4.08 9.47 -13.15
C VAL A 94 -3.05 9.02 -12.11
N THR A 95 -3.40 9.07 -10.82
CA THR A 95 -2.54 8.59 -9.73
C THR A 95 -2.24 7.09 -9.84
N LEU A 96 -3.26 6.26 -10.11
CA LEU A 96 -3.05 4.82 -10.32
C LEU A 96 -2.20 4.53 -11.57
N GLU A 97 -2.30 5.37 -12.61
CA GLU A 97 -1.39 5.29 -13.76
C GLU A 97 0.03 5.69 -13.37
N ALA A 98 0.21 6.74 -12.57
CA ALA A 98 1.52 7.15 -12.07
C ALA A 98 2.21 6.04 -11.25
N LEU A 99 1.47 5.34 -10.38
CA LEU A 99 2.01 4.19 -9.64
C LEU A 99 2.51 3.07 -10.57
N LYS A 100 1.78 2.81 -11.68
CA LYS A 100 2.21 1.86 -12.73
C LYS A 100 3.49 2.31 -13.42
N LEU A 101 3.64 3.61 -13.65
CA LEU A 101 4.81 4.20 -14.30
C LEU A 101 6.03 4.31 -13.40
N GLY A 102 5.90 3.96 -12.12
CA GLY A 102 7.01 3.89 -11.19
C GLY A 102 6.99 4.89 -10.03
N ALA A 103 5.95 5.71 -9.90
CA ALA A 103 5.74 6.45 -8.66
C ALA A 103 5.64 5.47 -7.48
N VAL A 104 6.23 5.86 -6.34
CA VAL A 104 6.31 4.97 -5.16
C VAL A 104 5.00 4.92 -4.41
N ASP A 105 4.38 6.09 -4.24
CA ASP A 105 3.10 6.25 -3.53
C ASP A 105 2.50 7.63 -3.86
N PHE A 106 1.41 7.99 -3.19
CA PHE A 106 0.78 9.30 -3.33
C PHE A 106 0.30 9.87 -1.99
N ILE A 107 0.04 11.18 -1.99
CA ILE A 107 -0.63 11.93 -0.92
C ILE A 107 -1.81 12.69 -1.51
N PRO A 108 -2.99 12.66 -0.87
CA PRO A 108 -4.13 13.45 -1.32
C PRO A 108 -3.95 14.93 -1.02
N LYS A 109 -4.33 15.81 -1.98
CA LYS A 109 -4.40 17.26 -1.79
C LYS A 109 -5.63 17.63 -0.95
N GLN A 110 -5.59 17.46 0.37
CA GLN A 110 -6.63 17.91 1.31
C GLN A 110 -6.10 19.04 2.19
N LEU A 111 -5.88 20.21 1.61
CA LEU A 111 -5.46 21.39 2.37
C LEU A 111 -6.65 22.37 2.57
N SER A 112 -7.70 21.94 3.29
CA SER A 112 -8.65 22.90 3.82
C SER A 112 -8.09 23.53 5.11
N TYR A 113 -8.03 24.86 5.16
CA TYR A 113 -7.38 25.65 6.20
C TYR A 113 -7.91 25.48 7.64
N VAL A 114 -8.91 24.65 7.87
CA VAL A 114 -9.74 24.71 9.11
C VAL A 114 -9.79 23.36 9.86
N SER A 115 -9.01 22.34 9.51
CA SER A 115 -9.21 21.04 10.14
C SER A 115 -7.94 20.41 10.75
N LEU A 116 -8.17 19.60 11.78
CA LEU A 116 -7.20 18.64 12.36
C LEU A 116 -6.55 17.75 11.29
N ASP A 117 -7.10 17.71 10.08
CA ASP A 117 -6.61 16.93 8.94
C ASP A 117 -5.27 17.46 8.40
N ILE A 118 -4.97 18.77 8.54
CA ILE A 118 -3.67 19.32 8.12
C ILE A 118 -2.51 18.71 8.92
N VAL A 119 -2.71 18.49 10.23
CA VAL A 119 -1.68 17.87 11.09
C VAL A 119 -1.46 16.43 10.67
N LYS A 120 -2.54 15.68 10.41
CA LYS A 120 -2.47 14.29 9.95
C LYS A 120 -1.76 14.18 8.60
N ILE A 121 -2.10 15.05 7.64
CA ILE A 121 -1.46 15.09 6.31
C ILE A 121 0.03 15.42 6.43
N LYS A 122 0.39 16.37 7.29
CA LYS A 122 1.80 16.72 7.55
C LYS A 122 2.57 15.50 8.06
N ASP A 123 2.05 14.85 9.08
CA ASP A 123 2.72 13.70 9.69
C ASP A 123 2.81 12.52 8.70
N GLU A 124 1.76 12.28 7.92
CA GLU A 124 1.78 11.28 6.85
C GLU A 124 2.81 11.60 5.77
N LEU A 125 2.89 12.86 5.30
CA LEU A 125 3.86 13.31 4.30
C LEU A 125 5.30 13.08 4.78
N ILE A 126 5.63 13.55 5.99
CA ILE A 126 6.95 13.39 6.59
C ILE A 126 7.31 11.91 6.71
N GLN A 127 6.41 11.10 7.27
CA GLN A 127 6.64 9.68 7.46
C GLN A 127 6.82 8.92 6.14
N LYS A 128 6.03 9.23 5.12
CA LYS A 128 6.19 8.64 3.77
C LYS A 128 7.53 9.02 3.17
N VAL A 129 7.92 10.28 3.20
CA VAL A 129 9.22 10.74 2.68
C VAL A 129 10.36 10.01 3.37
N LYS A 130 10.39 9.97 4.72
CA LYS A 130 11.44 9.29 5.49
C LYS A 130 11.47 7.78 5.19
N SER A 131 10.32 7.13 5.18
CA SER A 131 10.22 5.69 4.93
C SER A 131 10.64 5.30 3.52
N ILE A 132 10.25 6.08 2.50
CA ILE A 132 10.59 5.83 1.10
C ILE A 132 12.10 5.99 0.87
N VAL A 133 12.71 7.07 1.36
CA VAL A 133 14.15 7.32 1.18
C VAL A 133 15.00 6.28 1.91
N ASN A 134 14.55 5.79 3.06
CA ASN A 134 15.25 4.75 3.83
C ASN A 134 14.96 3.32 3.37
N SER A 135 14.04 3.13 2.41
CA SER A 135 13.67 1.81 1.90
C SER A 135 14.83 1.11 1.18
N LYS A 136 15.16 -0.10 1.63
CA LYS A 136 16.15 -0.95 0.95
C LYS A 136 15.69 -1.33 -0.45
N PHE A 137 14.40 -1.66 -0.61
CA PHE A 137 13.80 -2.01 -1.89
C PHE A 137 13.92 -0.88 -2.91
N ILE A 138 13.56 0.36 -2.53
CA ILE A 138 13.63 1.52 -3.41
C ILE A 138 15.07 1.82 -3.81
N ARG A 139 16.01 1.78 -2.86
CA ARG A 139 17.43 1.97 -3.16
C ARG A 139 17.95 0.95 -4.18
N ARG A 140 17.61 -0.32 -4.01
CA ARG A 140 18.01 -1.38 -4.96
C ARG A 140 17.39 -1.18 -6.33
N LYS A 141 16.10 -0.90 -6.40
CA LYS A 141 15.36 -0.69 -7.65
C LYS A 141 15.92 0.48 -8.48
N ILE A 142 16.28 1.58 -7.82
CA ILE A 142 16.80 2.78 -8.47
C ILE A 142 18.27 2.64 -8.85
N TYR A 143 19.11 2.13 -7.95
CA TYR A 143 20.56 2.08 -8.14
C TYR A 143 21.07 0.75 -8.72
N LYS A 144 20.17 -0.16 -9.15
CA LYS A 144 20.50 -1.47 -9.78
C LYS A 144 21.59 -2.26 -9.04
N TYR A 145 21.56 -2.28 -7.71
CA TYR A 145 22.43 -3.17 -6.96
C TYR A 145 22.01 -4.63 -7.20
N GLU A 146 22.90 -5.44 -7.77
CA GLU A 146 22.72 -6.88 -7.86
C GLU A 146 22.64 -7.48 -6.45
N VAL A 147 21.65 -8.32 -6.22
CA VAL A 147 21.49 -9.05 -4.96
C VAL A 147 21.92 -10.48 -5.20
N GLU A 148 23.00 -10.88 -4.54
CA GLU A 148 23.31 -12.29 -4.38
C GLU A 148 22.31 -12.98 -3.46
N SER A 149 21.86 -14.13 -3.96
CA SER A 149 21.18 -15.22 -3.26
C SER A 149 19.82 -14.96 -2.59
N ILE A 150 18.81 -15.45 -3.27
CA ILE A 150 17.54 -15.91 -2.69
C ILE A 150 17.87 -16.87 -1.53
N ARG A 151 17.63 -16.45 -0.28
CA ARG A 151 17.62 -17.38 0.85
C ARG A 151 16.59 -18.46 0.56
N LYS A 152 17.00 -19.74 0.63
CA LYS A 152 16.07 -20.87 0.51
C LYS A 152 15.04 -20.77 1.62
N GLU A 153 13.85 -20.36 1.26
CA GLU A 153 12.72 -20.25 2.17
C GLU A 153 12.31 -21.64 2.63
N LYS A 154 12.16 -21.80 3.93
CA LYS A 154 11.55 -23.00 4.50
C LYS A 154 10.04 -22.77 4.56
N PHE A 155 9.36 -23.02 3.45
CA PHE A 155 7.90 -23.13 3.47
C PHE A 155 7.51 -24.39 4.23
N LYS A 156 6.79 -24.23 5.35
CA LYS A 156 6.26 -25.38 6.09
C LYS A 156 4.90 -25.75 5.49
N PRO A 157 4.72 -26.98 4.96
CA PRO A 157 3.43 -27.44 4.48
C PRO A 157 2.36 -27.31 5.59
N VAL A 158 1.24 -26.72 5.28
CA VAL A 158 0.16 -26.51 6.24
C VAL A 158 -0.97 -27.49 5.93
N LYS A 159 -1.22 -28.45 6.83
CA LYS A 159 -2.36 -29.39 6.74
C LYS A 159 -3.62 -28.74 7.33
N LYS A 160 -4.07 -27.61 6.77
CA LYS A 160 -5.19 -26.83 7.29
C LYS A 160 -6.16 -26.46 6.18
N GLU A 161 -7.45 -26.33 6.50
CA GLU A 161 -8.45 -25.80 5.57
C GLU A 161 -8.66 -24.33 5.83
N PHE A 162 -8.66 -23.54 4.75
CA PHE A 162 -8.94 -22.13 4.80
C PHE A 162 -10.29 -21.84 4.13
N GLU A 163 -10.98 -20.82 4.64
CA GLU A 163 -12.24 -20.33 4.07
C GLU A 163 -12.13 -18.85 3.68
N LEU A 164 -11.09 -18.18 4.15
CA LEU A 164 -10.82 -16.76 3.87
C LEU A 164 -9.33 -16.49 3.74
N VAL A 165 -8.94 -15.71 2.72
CA VAL A 165 -7.69 -14.99 2.68
C VAL A 165 -7.97 -13.52 2.98
N ALA A 166 -7.41 -12.98 4.05
CA ALA A 166 -7.54 -11.57 4.43
C ALA A 166 -6.19 -10.87 4.24
N ILE A 167 -6.15 -9.82 3.41
CA ILE A 167 -4.91 -9.10 3.04
C ILE A 167 -4.95 -7.67 3.55
N GLY A 168 -3.96 -7.28 4.34
CA GLY A 168 -3.74 -5.92 4.80
C GLY A 168 -2.53 -5.28 4.12
N VAL A 169 -2.69 -4.06 3.62
CA VAL A 169 -1.64 -3.38 2.84
C VAL A 169 -1.82 -1.86 2.83
N SER A 170 -0.73 -1.09 2.62
CA SER A 170 -0.75 0.37 2.61
C SER A 170 0.21 0.94 1.55
N THR A 171 1.23 1.70 1.93
CA THR A 171 2.24 2.30 1.04
C THR A 171 2.91 1.25 0.15
N GLY A 172 2.90 1.47 -1.17
CA GLY A 172 3.37 0.49 -2.16
C GLY A 172 2.38 -0.63 -2.45
N GLY A 173 1.24 -0.65 -1.74
CA GLY A 173 0.22 -1.70 -1.82
C GLY A 173 -0.39 -1.91 -3.19
N PRO A 174 -0.78 -0.86 -3.94
CA PRO A 174 -1.42 -1.05 -5.24
C PRO A 174 -0.57 -1.85 -6.23
N VAL A 175 0.75 -1.67 -6.21
CA VAL A 175 1.68 -2.43 -7.04
C VAL A 175 1.87 -3.84 -6.50
N ALA A 176 2.00 -3.98 -5.17
CA ALA A 176 2.15 -5.28 -4.51
C ALA A 176 0.91 -6.18 -4.71
N LEU A 177 -0.30 -5.63 -4.65
CA LEU A 177 -1.54 -6.35 -4.90
C LEU A 177 -1.64 -6.86 -6.34
N GLN A 178 -1.15 -6.09 -7.34
CA GLN A 178 -1.10 -6.54 -8.73
C GLN A 178 -0.21 -7.79 -8.87
N GLU A 179 0.97 -7.78 -8.25
CA GLU A 179 1.90 -8.92 -8.26
C GLU A 179 1.28 -10.16 -7.62
N VAL A 180 0.62 -10.02 -6.49
CA VAL A 180 0.00 -11.14 -5.76
C VAL A 180 -1.21 -11.70 -6.51
N LEU A 181 -2.18 -10.84 -6.89
CA LEU A 181 -3.45 -11.30 -7.47
C LEU A 181 -3.28 -11.88 -8.88
N SER A 182 -2.29 -11.42 -9.65
CA SER A 182 -1.99 -12.00 -10.98
C SER A 182 -1.59 -13.48 -10.93
N LYS A 183 -1.13 -13.96 -9.77
CA LYS A 183 -0.70 -15.34 -9.53
C LYS A 183 -1.78 -16.24 -8.94
N ILE A 184 -2.91 -15.68 -8.52
CA ILE A 184 -4.03 -16.46 -8.01
C ILE A 184 -4.70 -17.20 -9.18
N PRO A 185 -4.90 -18.55 -9.09
CA PRO A 185 -5.51 -19.32 -10.16
C PRO A 185 -7.02 -19.04 -10.29
N ALA A 186 -7.56 -19.28 -11.50
CA ALA A 186 -8.98 -19.01 -11.83
C ALA A 186 -9.99 -19.85 -11.02
N ASP A 187 -9.57 -21.01 -10.54
CA ASP A 187 -10.38 -21.94 -9.76
C ASP A 187 -10.15 -21.82 -8.25
N PHE A 188 -9.60 -20.70 -7.79
CA PHE A 188 -9.26 -20.46 -6.39
C PHE A 188 -10.49 -20.67 -5.48
N PRO A 189 -10.42 -21.61 -4.50
CA PRO A 189 -11.60 -22.15 -3.86
C PRO A 189 -12.14 -21.32 -2.69
N VAL A 190 -11.46 -20.23 -2.29
CA VAL A 190 -11.87 -19.40 -1.15
C VAL A 190 -11.98 -17.93 -1.54
N GLY A 191 -12.71 -17.14 -0.75
CA GLY A 191 -12.81 -15.69 -0.93
C GLY A 191 -11.54 -14.98 -0.46
N ILE A 192 -11.23 -13.87 -1.11
CA ILE A 192 -10.15 -12.95 -0.72
C ILE A 192 -10.80 -11.63 -0.29
N VAL A 193 -10.39 -11.04 0.82
CA VAL A 193 -10.81 -9.70 1.24
C VAL A 193 -9.58 -8.87 1.53
N ILE A 194 -9.56 -7.64 1.00
CA ILE A 194 -8.38 -6.77 0.97
C ILE A 194 -8.71 -5.45 1.64
N ALA A 195 -7.96 -5.07 2.67
CA ALA A 195 -7.95 -3.73 3.22
C ALA A 195 -6.67 -3.00 2.75
N GLN A 196 -6.84 -2.09 1.81
CA GLN A 196 -5.82 -1.15 1.33
C GLN A 196 -6.09 0.23 1.92
N HIS A 197 -5.15 0.80 2.64
CA HIS A 197 -5.26 2.18 3.09
C HIS A 197 -5.26 3.13 1.89
N MET A 198 -6.43 3.59 1.50
CA MET A 198 -6.64 4.53 0.40
C MET A 198 -7.87 5.40 0.67
N PRO A 199 -7.90 6.64 0.13
CA PRO A 199 -9.07 7.50 0.21
C PRO A 199 -10.28 6.92 -0.56
N PRO A 200 -11.51 7.45 -0.30
CA PRO A 200 -12.67 7.18 -1.13
C PRO A 200 -12.39 7.43 -2.63
N ASN A 201 -13.09 6.75 -3.51
CA ASN A 201 -12.95 6.74 -4.98
C ASN A 201 -11.70 6.02 -5.51
N PHE A 202 -10.61 5.94 -4.74
CA PHE A 202 -9.39 5.24 -5.17
C PHE A 202 -9.55 3.72 -5.09
N THR A 203 -10.24 3.21 -4.09
CA THR A 203 -10.41 1.75 -3.87
C THR A 203 -11.22 1.09 -4.96
N ARG A 204 -12.27 1.77 -5.48
CA ARG A 204 -13.04 1.28 -6.63
C ARG A 204 -12.18 1.17 -7.88
N LEU A 205 -11.43 2.20 -8.22
CA LEU A 205 -10.55 2.21 -9.40
C LEU A 205 -9.40 1.21 -9.26
N LEU A 206 -8.88 1.04 -8.04
CA LEU A 206 -7.90 -0.02 -7.75
C LEU A 206 -8.52 -1.40 -8.00
N ALA A 207 -9.73 -1.66 -7.51
CA ALA A 207 -10.42 -2.93 -7.73
C ALA A 207 -10.66 -3.21 -9.21
N GLU A 208 -11.14 -2.21 -9.99
CA GLU A 208 -11.29 -2.30 -11.45
C GLU A 208 -9.95 -2.66 -12.13
N ARG A 209 -8.87 -2.01 -11.69
CA ARG A 209 -7.51 -2.29 -12.19
C ARG A 209 -7.07 -3.70 -11.87
N LEU A 210 -7.23 -4.13 -10.61
CA LEU A 210 -6.87 -5.48 -10.17
C LEU A 210 -7.69 -6.54 -10.92
N ASN A 211 -8.99 -6.29 -11.17
CA ASN A 211 -9.85 -7.16 -11.96
C ASN A 211 -9.32 -7.38 -13.38
N SER A 212 -8.78 -6.33 -14.01
CA SER A 212 -8.29 -6.40 -15.40
C SER A 212 -7.06 -7.31 -15.59
N ILE A 213 -6.35 -7.64 -14.50
CA ILE A 213 -5.12 -8.45 -14.53
C ILE A 213 -5.25 -9.78 -13.78
N SER A 214 -6.32 -9.96 -13.03
CA SER A 214 -6.59 -11.16 -12.22
C SER A 214 -7.36 -12.20 -13.01
N LYS A 215 -7.20 -13.48 -12.63
CA LYS A 215 -7.97 -14.59 -13.20
C LYS A 215 -9.28 -14.87 -12.44
N ILE A 216 -9.45 -14.24 -11.27
CA ILE A 216 -10.66 -14.25 -10.45
C ILE A 216 -11.35 -12.89 -10.54
N GLU A 217 -12.62 -12.83 -10.19
CA GLU A 217 -13.37 -11.58 -10.08
C GLU A 217 -12.77 -10.71 -8.96
N VAL A 218 -12.51 -9.42 -9.23
CA VAL A 218 -12.08 -8.45 -8.22
C VAL A 218 -12.97 -7.21 -8.31
N ARG A 219 -13.59 -6.82 -7.21
CA ARG A 219 -14.39 -5.59 -7.14
C ARG A 219 -14.35 -4.94 -5.77
N GLU A 220 -14.75 -3.68 -5.70
CA GLU A 220 -14.97 -3.02 -4.43
C GLU A 220 -16.12 -3.70 -3.66
N ALA A 221 -15.96 -3.84 -2.36
CA ALA A 221 -16.95 -4.49 -1.49
C ALA A 221 -18.20 -3.63 -1.35
N SER A 222 -19.36 -4.29 -1.38
CA SER A 222 -20.65 -3.71 -1.02
C SER A 222 -21.18 -4.33 0.26
N ASP A 223 -21.99 -3.59 1.00
CA ASP A 223 -22.60 -4.09 2.22
C ASP A 223 -23.45 -5.34 1.94
N GLY A 224 -23.25 -6.42 2.71
CA GLY A 224 -23.94 -7.70 2.53
C GLY A 224 -23.31 -8.63 1.50
N ASP A 225 -22.18 -8.29 0.88
CA ASP A 225 -21.51 -9.20 -0.05
C ASP A 225 -21.10 -10.51 0.61
N VAL A 226 -21.41 -11.61 -0.05
CA VAL A 226 -21.03 -12.95 0.42
C VAL A 226 -19.58 -13.24 0.08
N VAL A 227 -18.82 -13.70 1.08
CA VAL A 227 -17.44 -14.17 0.88
C VAL A 227 -17.50 -15.55 0.22
N ARG A 228 -17.00 -15.63 -1.02
CA ARG A 228 -17.11 -16.86 -1.83
C ARG A 228 -15.88 -17.13 -2.68
N ALA A 229 -15.73 -18.34 -3.14
CA ALA A 229 -14.70 -18.74 -4.09
C ALA A 229 -14.66 -17.85 -5.34
N LYS A 230 -13.48 -17.67 -5.90
CA LYS A 230 -13.22 -16.91 -7.14
C LYS A 230 -13.57 -15.41 -7.07
N LEU A 231 -13.69 -14.85 -5.85
CA LEU A 231 -14.02 -13.45 -5.63
C LEU A 231 -13.01 -12.82 -4.66
N ALA A 232 -12.45 -11.68 -5.06
CA ALA A 232 -11.68 -10.79 -4.20
C ALA A 232 -12.46 -9.48 -3.99
N LEU A 233 -12.69 -9.11 -2.74
CA LEU A 233 -13.39 -7.90 -2.33
C LEU A 233 -12.39 -6.88 -1.78
N VAL A 234 -12.36 -5.67 -2.35
CA VAL A 234 -11.53 -4.55 -1.85
C VAL A 234 -12.40 -3.68 -0.94
N ALA A 235 -11.98 -3.49 0.31
CA ALA A 235 -12.69 -2.64 1.26
C ALA A 235 -12.77 -1.19 0.77
N GLN A 236 -13.91 -0.52 1.01
CA GLN A 236 -14.14 0.87 0.60
C GLN A 236 -13.24 1.84 1.35
N GLY A 237 -12.59 2.74 0.62
CA GLY A 237 -11.86 3.86 1.23
C GLY A 237 -12.76 4.79 2.04
N GLY A 238 -12.26 5.24 3.20
CA GLY A 238 -13.00 6.10 4.11
C GLY A 238 -14.01 5.39 5.01
N ARG A 239 -14.23 4.09 4.83
CA ARG A 239 -15.11 3.25 5.65
C ARG A 239 -14.38 2.01 6.15
N ASN A 240 -14.94 1.37 7.17
CA ASN A 240 -14.43 0.10 7.68
C ASN A 240 -15.21 -1.09 7.09
N LEU A 241 -14.53 -2.23 6.98
CA LEU A 241 -15.12 -3.50 6.60
C LEU A 241 -14.96 -4.49 7.75
N ILE A 242 -16.07 -5.14 8.13
CA ILE A 242 -16.10 -6.24 9.09
C ILE A 242 -16.80 -7.46 8.48
N PHE A 243 -16.65 -8.60 9.11
CA PHE A 243 -17.35 -9.82 8.74
C PHE A 243 -18.49 -10.11 9.71
N GLU A 244 -19.56 -10.72 9.20
CA GLU A 244 -20.73 -11.12 9.95
C GLU A 244 -21.27 -12.48 9.43
N LYS A 245 -21.91 -13.27 10.31
CA LYS A 245 -22.67 -14.46 9.91
C LYS A 245 -24.10 -14.05 9.62
N ASN A 246 -24.61 -14.39 8.45
CA ASN A 246 -25.99 -14.14 8.05
C ASN A 246 -26.62 -15.46 7.56
N GLY A 247 -27.42 -16.11 8.43
CA GLY A 247 -27.91 -17.46 8.15
C GLY A 247 -26.73 -18.43 8.00
N GLY A 248 -26.64 -19.09 6.83
CA GLY A 248 -25.54 -20.00 6.49
C GLY A 248 -24.34 -19.33 5.84
N ASP A 249 -24.48 -18.08 5.42
CA ASP A 249 -23.45 -17.34 4.70
C ASP A 249 -22.55 -16.52 5.63
N LYS A 250 -21.34 -16.24 5.18
CA LYS A 250 -20.41 -15.30 5.77
C LYS A 250 -20.31 -14.09 4.84
N ILE A 251 -20.72 -12.94 5.35
CA ILE A 251 -20.84 -11.70 4.57
C ILE A 251 -19.89 -10.64 5.09
N VAL A 252 -19.61 -9.64 4.25
CA VAL A 252 -18.95 -8.40 4.66
C VAL A 252 -20.00 -7.33 4.99
N ARG A 253 -19.70 -6.50 6.00
CA ARG A 253 -20.47 -5.32 6.36
C ARG A 253 -19.59 -4.09 6.21
N ILE A 254 -20.15 -3.06 5.61
CA ILE A 254 -19.48 -1.78 5.47
C ILE A 254 -19.98 -0.85 6.57
N VAL A 255 -19.08 -0.43 7.46
CA VAL A 255 -19.44 0.33 8.67
C VAL A 255 -18.61 1.60 8.80
N ASP A 256 -19.18 2.63 9.44
CA ASP A 256 -18.51 3.91 9.67
C ASP A 256 -17.80 3.98 11.03
N PHE A 257 -18.05 3.01 11.89
CA PHE A 257 -17.49 2.91 13.24
C PHE A 257 -16.66 1.60 13.40
N PRO A 258 -15.83 1.47 14.43
CA PRO A 258 -15.38 2.54 15.32
C PRO A 258 -14.58 3.60 14.57
N ASP A 259 -14.29 4.73 15.24
CA ASP A 259 -13.39 5.73 14.69
C ASP A 259 -11.95 5.23 14.79
N THR A 260 -11.42 4.73 13.68
CA THR A 260 -10.09 4.16 13.56
C THR A 260 -9.14 5.17 12.89
N LEU A 261 -7.85 5.05 13.16
CA LEU A 261 -6.84 5.94 12.55
C LEU A 261 -6.85 5.83 11.02
N TYR A 262 -7.05 4.61 10.52
CA TYR A 262 -7.15 4.31 9.09
C TYR A 262 -8.53 3.74 8.75
N LYS A 263 -9.08 4.13 7.60
CA LYS A 263 -10.32 3.60 7.03
C LYS A 263 -10.10 3.28 5.56
N PRO A 264 -10.09 1.98 5.20
CA PRO A 264 -10.39 0.81 6.03
C PRO A 264 -9.27 0.47 7.03
N SER A 265 -9.62 -0.05 8.22
CA SER A 265 -8.66 -0.56 9.20
C SER A 265 -8.38 -2.04 8.95
N VAL A 266 -7.10 -2.40 8.86
CA VAL A 266 -6.65 -3.78 8.75
C VAL A 266 -6.90 -4.55 10.05
N ASP A 267 -6.65 -3.91 11.20
CA ASP A 267 -6.89 -4.52 12.51
C ASP A 267 -8.35 -4.92 12.69
N LEU A 268 -9.28 -4.03 12.31
CA LEU A 268 -10.71 -4.29 12.44
C LEU A 268 -11.17 -5.42 11.51
N MET A 269 -10.72 -5.39 10.26
CA MET A 269 -11.01 -6.44 9.28
C MET A 269 -10.49 -7.80 9.75
N MET A 270 -9.23 -7.89 10.16
CA MET A 270 -8.60 -9.14 10.61
C MET A 270 -9.24 -9.66 11.92
N SER A 271 -9.58 -8.75 12.84
CA SER A 271 -10.23 -9.12 14.11
C SER A 271 -11.60 -9.76 13.85
N SER A 272 -12.46 -9.12 13.06
CA SER A 272 -13.77 -9.66 12.73
C SER A 272 -13.70 -10.94 11.88
N ALA A 273 -12.68 -11.04 11.00
CA ALA A 273 -12.40 -12.28 10.28
C ALA A 273 -12.13 -13.45 11.24
N SER A 274 -11.30 -13.21 12.27
CA SER A 274 -11.00 -14.25 13.27
C SER A 274 -12.22 -14.69 14.09
N ASP A 275 -13.16 -13.78 14.35
CA ASP A 275 -14.39 -14.07 15.09
C ASP A 275 -15.38 -14.90 14.24
N VAL A 276 -15.44 -14.66 12.92
CA VAL A 276 -16.39 -15.34 12.02
C VAL A 276 -15.85 -16.65 11.43
N PHE A 277 -14.56 -16.68 11.07
CA PHE A 277 -13.95 -17.83 10.38
C PHE A 277 -13.06 -18.68 11.30
N GLY A 278 -12.72 -18.20 12.50
CA GLY A 278 -11.90 -18.92 13.46
C GLY A 278 -10.50 -19.23 12.89
N GLU A 279 -10.11 -20.51 13.05
CA GLU A 279 -8.83 -21.01 12.56
C GLU A 279 -8.67 -21.07 11.04
N LYS A 280 -9.75 -20.86 10.27
CA LYS A 280 -9.78 -20.97 8.82
C LYS A 280 -9.41 -19.65 8.11
N VAL A 281 -8.77 -18.71 8.81
CA VAL A 281 -8.25 -17.45 8.25
C VAL A 281 -6.80 -17.62 7.85
N LEU A 282 -6.48 -17.29 6.59
CA LEU A 282 -5.14 -16.98 6.12
C LEU A 282 -4.97 -15.46 6.11
N GLY A 283 -4.29 -14.94 7.12
CA GLY A 283 -3.92 -13.52 7.19
C GLY A 283 -2.66 -13.23 6.40
N VAL A 284 -2.67 -12.17 5.60
CA VAL A 284 -1.51 -11.72 4.82
C VAL A 284 -1.28 -10.24 5.11
N ILE A 285 -0.08 -9.90 5.52
CA ILE A 285 0.33 -8.52 5.78
C ILE A 285 1.45 -8.13 4.82
N MET A 286 1.24 -7.05 4.09
CA MET A 286 2.16 -6.62 3.05
C MET A 286 2.67 -5.20 3.33
N THR A 287 3.49 -4.71 2.43
CA THR A 287 4.12 -3.39 2.49
C THR A 287 3.16 -2.30 2.98
N GLY A 288 3.61 -1.49 3.92
CA GLY A 288 2.81 -0.42 4.51
C GLY A 288 3.49 0.23 5.70
N MET A 289 3.12 1.47 5.95
CA MET A 289 3.61 2.26 7.07
C MET A 289 2.79 1.97 8.34
N GLY A 290 3.45 2.09 9.51
CA GLY A 290 2.79 1.92 10.81
C GLY A 290 2.66 0.46 11.22
N LYS A 291 1.61 0.14 11.98
CA LYS A 291 1.39 -1.17 12.58
C LYS A 291 -0.05 -1.68 12.51
N ASP A 292 -0.92 -1.05 11.73
CA ASP A 292 -2.31 -1.52 11.54
C ASP A 292 -2.28 -2.93 10.93
N GLY A 293 -3.06 -3.82 11.50
CA GLY A 293 -3.05 -5.26 11.22
C GLY A 293 -2.32 -6.11 12.28
N LEU A 294 -1.52 -5.49 13.17
CA LEU A 294 -0.82 -6.21 14.23
C LEU A 294 -1.78 -6.88 15.22
N GLU A 295 -2.73 -6.10 15.76
CA GLU A 295 -3.66 -6.63 16.76
C GLU A 295 -4.71 -7.53 16.13
N GLY A 296 -5.15 -7.24 14.91
CA GLY A 296 -6.03 -8.13 14.16
C GLY A 296 -5.39 -9.48 13.86
N LEU A 297 -4.13 -9.49 13.42
CA LEU A 297 -3.39 -10.73 13.16
C LEU A 297 -3.01 -11.48 14.44
N ARG A 298 -2.85 -10.79 15.58
CA ARG A 298 -2.74 -11.44 16.88
C ARG A 298 -3.96 -12.30 17.16
N LYS A 299 -5.16 -11.76 16.98
CA LYS A 299 -6.41 -12.53 17.15
C LYS A 299 -6.51 -13.68 16.16
N VAL A 300 -6.11 -13.47 14.90
CA VAL A 300 -6.04 -14.56 13.91
C VAL A 300 -5.16 -15.70 14.40
N LYS A 301 -3.98 -15.39 14.97
CA LYS A 301 -3.07 -16.40 15.56
C LYS A 301 -3.66 -17.07 16.81
N GLU A 302 -4.28 -16.34 17.69
CA GLU A 302 -4.94 -16.86 18.89
C GLU A 302 -6.07 -17.85 18.56
N LYS A 303 -6.79 -17.60 17.46
CA LYS A 303 -7.81 -18.53 16.93
C LYS A 303 -7.21 -19.69 16.13
N GLY A 304 -5.90 -19.73 15.97
CA GLY A 304 -5.19 -20.76 15.24
C GLY A 304 -5.08 -20.54 13.74
N GLY A 305 -5.33 -19.35 13.20
CA GLY A 305 -5.12 -19.01 11.80
C GLY A 305 -3.64 -19.03 11.40
N TYR A 306 -3.37 -18.83 10.10
CA TYR A 306 -2.02 -18.80 9.55
C TYR A 306 -1.69 -17.40 9.03
N VAL A 307 -0.45 -16.93 9.20
CA VAL A 307 -0.02 -15.56 8.87
C VAL A 307 1.18 -15.57 7.95
N ILE A 308 1.04 -14.89 6.79
CA ILE A 308 2.14 -14.59 5.87
C ILE A 308 2.46 -13.09 5.98
N ALA A 309 3.74 -12.75 6.15
CA ALA A 309 4.23 -11.39 6.10
C ALA A 309 5.18 -11.18 4.91
N GLN A 310 5.09 -10.02 4.27
CA GLN A 310 6.08 -9.62 3.26
C GLN A 310 7.43 -9.33 3.94
N ASP A 311 8.54 -9.68 3.30
CA ASP A 311 9.87 -9.41 3.80
C ASP A 311 10.29 -7.92 3.66
N GLU A 312 11.38 -7.55 4.31
CA GLU A 312 11.94 -6.20 4.26
C GLU A 312 12.48 -5.86 2.86
N GLU A 313 13.08 -6.84 2.20
CA GLU A 313 13.85 -6.66 0.98
C GLU A 313 12.98 -6.27 -0.23
N THR A 314 11.72 -6.67 -0.22
CA THR A 314 10.74 -6.38 -1.29
C THR A 314 9.67 -5.39 -0.85
N SER A 315 9.63 -4.98 0.41
CA SER A 315 8.69 -3.97 0.90
C SER A 315 9.12 -2.56 0.52
N VAL A 316 8.21 -1.78 -0.06
CA VAL A 316 8.41 -0.33 -0.24
C VAL A 316 8.59 0.34 1.12
N VAL A 317 7.72 0.01 2.07
CA VAL A 317 7.83 0.38 3.48
C VAL A 317 7.60 -0.85 4.34
N TRP A 318 8.61 -1.27 5.07
CA TRP A 318 8.53 -2.44 5.96
C TRP A 318 8.12 -2.03 7.37
N GLY A 319 6.93 -1.44 7.51
CA GLY A 319 6.35 -1.02 8.79
C GLY A 319 5.32 -2.03 9.30
N MET A 320 4.19 -2.17 8.61
CA MET A 320 3.13 -3.13 8.96
C MET A 320 3.64 -4.58 9.02
N PRO A 321 4.37 -5.10 8.00
CA PRO A 321 4.94 -6.45 8.10
C PRO A 321 5.94 -6.58 9.24
N LYS A 322 6.83 -5.58 9.43
CA LYS A 322 7.81 -5.56 10.52
C LYS A 322 7.14 -5.73 11.89
N ALA A 323 6.08 -4.98 12.16
CA ALA A 323 5.38 -5.06 13.44
C ALA A 323 4.87 -6.48 13.74
N VAL A 324 4.36 -7.17 12.73
CA VAL A 324 3.85 -8.56 12.81
C VAL A 324 5.00 -9.56 12.99
N VAL A 325 6.11 -9.37 12.27
CA VAL A 325 7.32 -10.22 12.38
C VAL A 325 7.97 -10.06 13.75
N ASP A 326 8.18 -8.82 14.20
CA ASP A 326 8.79 -8.54 15.52
C ASP A 326 7.96 -9.08 16.68
N ALA A 327 6.62 -9.13 16.50
CA ALA A 327 5.72 -9.73 17.49
C ALA A 327 5.69 -11.28 17.44
N GLY A 328 6.43 -11.92 16.53
CA GLY A 328 6.46 -13.38 16.38
C GLY A 328 5.19 -14.00 15.86
N LEU A 329 4.32 -13.23 15.18
CA LEU A 329 3.02 -13.68 14.70
C LEU A 329 3.06 -14.28 13.28
N ALA A 330 4.10 -13.99 12.49
CA ALA A 330 4.25 -14.50 11.13
C ALA A 330 4.69 -15.98 11.13
N ASP A 331 3.92 -16.83 10.46
CA ASP A 331 4.30 -18.23 10.20
C ASP A 331 5.29 -18.34 9.04
N SER A 332 5.18 -17.42 8.07
CA SER A 332 6.12 -17.30 6.94
C SER A 332 6.40 -15.83 6.64
N VAL A 333 7.67 -15.54 6.33
CA VAL A 333 8.10 -14.21 5.86
C VAL A 333 8.66 -14.41 4.45
N LEU A 334 8.04 -13.78 3.46
CA LEU A 334 8.25 -14.08 2.05
C LEU A 334 8.51 -12.81 1.22
N PRO A 335 9.34 -12.91 0.17
CA PRO A 335 9.44 -11.83 -0.79
C PRO A 335 8.14 -11.69 -1.61
N LEU A 336 7.84 -10.48 -2.06
CA LEU A 336 6.59 -10.13 -2.72
C LEU A 336 6.20 -11.11 -3.83
N GLU A 337 7.17 -11.44 -4.69
CA GLU A 337 6.95 -12.34 -5.83
C GLU A 337 6.59 -13.78 -5.45
N LYS A 338 6.76 -14.15 -4.18
CA LYS A 338 6.39 -15.48 -3.67
C LYS A 338 5.06 -15.51 -2.92
N ILE A 339 4.51 -14.38 -2.53
CA ILE A 339 3.29 -14.32 -1.70
C ILE A 339 2.09 -14.92 -2.44
N GLY A 340 1.86 -14.58 -3.71
CA GLY A 340 0.73 -15.13 -4.47
C GLY A 340 0.80 -16.64 -4.67
N GLU A 341 1.99 -17.17 -4.95
CA GLU A 341 2.23 -18.61 -5.03
C GLU A 341 2.02 -19.29 -3.66
N ALA A 342 2.51 -18.68 -2.58
CA ALA A 342 2.37 -19.22 -1.22
C ALA A 342 0.90 -19.26 -0.79
N ILE A 343 0.12 -18.21 -1.05
CA ILE A 343 -1.33 -18.20 -0.81
C ILE A 343 -1.98 -19.40 -1.53
N SER A 344 -1.67 -19.57 -2.80
CA SER A 344 -2.23 -20.67 -3.61
C SER A 344 -1.83 -22.05 -3.07
N ARG A 345 -0.56 -22.25 -2.73
CA ARG A 345 -0.07 -23.52 -2.15
C ARG A 345 -0.73 -23.85 -0.82
N VAL A 346 -0.84 -22.85 0.07
CA VAL A 346 -1.44 -23.00 1.41
C VAL A 346 -2.91 -23.39 1.30
N VAL A 347 -3.66 -22.71 0.41
CA VAL A 347 -5.11 -22.94 0.25
C VAL A 347 -5.41 -24.23 -0.51
N LEU A 348 -4.67 -24.51 -1.59
CA LEU A 348 -4.90 -25.68 -2.44
C LEU A 348 -4.25 -26.96 -1.90
N LYS A 349 -3.45 -26.88 -0.83
CA LYS A 349 -2.71 -28.02 -0.24
C LYS A 349 -1.80 -28.72 -1.27
N THR A 350 -1.33 -27.99 -2.28
CA THR A 350 -0.41 -28.52 -3.26
C THR A 350 0.98 -28.63 -2.63
N GLY A 351 1.46 -29.85 -2.40
CA GLY A 351 2.85 -30.13 -2.03
C GLY A 351 3.82 -29.73 -3.17
N ASP A 352 5.12 -29.67 -2.84
CA ASP A 352 6.19 -29.46 -3.82
C ASP A 352 6.19 -30.52 -4.92
#